data_9eeacd0d524ae75f203139e1966315e3
#
_entry.id   9eeacd0d524ae75f203139e1966315e3
#
_cell.length_a   1.000
_cell.length_b   1.000
_cell.length_c   1.000
_cell.angle_alpha   90.00
_cell.angle_beta   90.00
_cell.angle_gamma   90.00
#
_symmetry.space_group_name_H-M   'P 1'
#
loop_
_entity.id
_entity.type
_entity.pdbx_description
1 polymer ?
#
loop_
_entity_poly.entity_id
_entity_poly.type
_entity_poly.pdbx_seq_one_letter_code
_entity_poly.pdbx_strand_id
1 'polypeptide(L)'
;LYLSFFPLLMEGPICRYQQTAQQLWEAPPLRYQNFMLGLQRMSYGLLKKILVADRLNLFIKTVFDHYEDYDGLVIAVAAVCYTIQLYMDFSGTMDLAVGAGRIFGFQIPENFQRPFFSRSIPEFWQRWHISLGTWFKDYIFYPMSMSKPLKKLTTKARKRLGSHYGPLVAGSIALFCVW
;
A
#
# COMPACT_ATOMS: atom_id res chain seq x y z
N LEU A 1 17.93 -2.81 -16.33
CA LEU A 1 16.91 -1.75 -16.53
C LEU A 1 15.77 -1.85 -15.53
N TYR A 2 15.05 -2.98 -15.42
CA TYR A 2 13.92 -3.12 -14.51
C TYR A 2 14.34 -2.94 -13.03
N LEU A 3 15.39 -3.63 -12.58
CA LEU A 3 15.88 -3.57 -11.20
C LEU A 3 16.52 -2.22 -10.83
N SER A 4 16.95 -1.45 -11.83
CA SER A 4 17.59 -0.15 -11.64
C SER A 4 16.67 1.02 -12.02
N PHE A 5 15.38 0.78 -12.20
CA PHE A 5 14.41 1.83 -12.52
C PHE A 5 14.20 2.72 -11.29
N PHE A 6 14.93 3.83 -11.25
CA PHE A 6 15.07 4.68 -10.07
C PHE A 6 13.77 5.17 -9.43
N PRO A 7 12.63 5.42 -10.14
CA PRO A 7 11.41 5.85 -9.47
C PRO A 7 10.81 4.81 -8.53
N LEU A 8 11.19 3.53 -8.70
CA LEU A 8 10.72 2.42 -7.87
C LEU A 8 11.78 1.87 -6.92
N LEU A 9 13.02 2.39 -6.99
CA LEU A 9 14.16 1.80 -6.31
C LEU A 9 14.13 2.04 -4.79
N MET A 10 13.76 3.25 -4.37
CA MET A 10 13.80 3.63 -2.94
C MET A 10 12.47 3.30 -2.25
N GLU A 11 11.41 3.91 -2.70
CA GLU A 11 10.05 3.72 -2.22
C GLU A 11 9.08 3.89 -3.39
N GLY A 12 8.42 2.83 -3.81
CA GLY A 12 7.45 2.89 -4.89
C GLY A 12 6.46 1.74 -4.83
N PRO A 13 5.38 1.80 -5.61
CA PRO A 13 4.49 0.66 -5.75
C PRO A 13 5.26 -0.59 -6.20
N ILE A 14 4.92 -1.74 -5.63
CA ILE A 14 5.51 -3.02 -6.04
C ILE A 14 5.00 -3.34 -7.45
N CYS A 15 5.80 -3.01 -8.45
CA CYS A 15 5.50 -3.29 -9.85
C CYS A 15 6.03 -4.66 -10.24
N ARG A 16 5.26 -5.41 -11.03
CA ARG A 16 5.74 -6.67 -11.58
C ARG A 16 6.49 -6.42 -12.87
N TYR A 17 7.47 -7.27 -13.15
CA TYR A 17 8.20 -7.23 -14.41
C TYR A 17 7.27 -7.18 -15.62
N GLN A 18 6.23 -8.02 -15.64
CA GLN A 18 5.24 -8.06 -16.73
C GLN A 18 4.47 -6.75 -16.95
N GLN A 19 4.31 -5.92 -15.89
CA GLN A 19 3.59 -4.65 -15.96
C GLN A 19 4.43 -3.50 -16.53
N THR A 20 5.73 -3.57 -16.34
CA THR A 20 6.65 -2.47 -16.69
C THR A 20 7.66 -2.82 -17.77
N ALA A 21 7.97 -4.09 -17.97
CA ALA A 21 8.99 -4.52 -18.91
C ALA A 21 8.69 -4.06 -20.37
N GLN A 22 7.45 -4.20 -20.82
CA GLN A 22 7.07 -3.79 -22.17
C GLN A 22 7.28 -2.27 -22.34
N GLN A 23 6.85 -1.47 -21.37
CA GLN A 23 7.03 -0.02 -21.40
C GLN A 23 8.53 0.37 -21.38
N LEU A 24 9.37 -0.37 -20.63
CA LEU A 24 10.82 -0.15 -20.59
C LEU A 24 11.51 -0.49 -21.93
N TRP A 25 10.99 -1.49 -22.68
CA TRP A 25 11.49 -1.85 -24.00
C TRP A 25 11.04 -0.87 -25.09
N GLU A 26 9.79 -0.45 -25.04
CA GLU A 26 9.21 0.46 -26.03
C GLU A 26 9.75 1.87 -25.92
N ALA A 27 10.36 2.22 -24.75
CA ALA A 27 10.95 3.53 -24.44
C ALA A 27 10.04 4.69 -24.92
N PRO A 28 8.88 4.91 -24.25
CA PRO A 28 7.89 5.88 -24.70
C PRO A 28 8.50 7.26 -24.86
N PRO A 29 8.12 8.03 -25.88
CA PRO A 29 8.69 9.35 -26.12
C PRO A 29 8.34 10.31 -24.98
N LEU A 30 9.30 11.17 -24.63
CA LEU A 30 9.07 12.26 -23.68
C LEU A 30 8.07 13.25 -24.31
N ARG A 31 6.90 13.36 -23.69
CA ARG A 31 5.84 14.28 -24.11
C ARG A 31 5.71 15.40 -23.07
N TYR A 32 5.62 16.65 -23.53
CA TYR A 32 5.42 17.80 -22.66
C TYR A 32 4.24 17.62 -21.69
N GLN A 33 3.13 17.07 -22.19
CA GLN A 33 1.95 16.79 -21.35
C GLN A 33 2.27 15.82 -20.20
N ASN A 34 3.01 14.73 -20.47
CA ASN A 34 3.40 13.77 -19.45
C ASN A 34 4.34 14.40 -18.43
N PHE A 35 5.26 15.25 -18.90
CA PHE A 35 6.17 16.01 -18.05
C PHE A 35 5.39 16.90 -17.07
N MET A 36 4.46 17.72 -17.57
CA MET A 36 3.68 18.63 -16.73
C MET A 36 2.78 17.89 -15.74
N LEU A 37 2.10 16.83 -16.18
CA LEU A 37 1.25 16.01 -15.30
C LEU A 37 2.06 15.24 -14.25
N GLY A 38 3.25 14.76 -14.61
CA GLY A 38 4.17 14.12 -13.68
C GLY A 38 4.69 15.10 -12.63
N LEU A 39 5.11 16.30 -13.05
CA LEU A 39 5.55 17.36 -12.15
C LEU A 39 4.44 17.80 -11.20
N GLN A 40 3.22 17.98 -11.70
CA GLN A 40 2.05 18.31 -10.88
C GLN A 40 1.79 17.21 -9.82
N ARG A 41 1.90 15.94 -10.20
CA ARG A 41 1.72 14.82 -9.28
C ARG A 41 2.80 14.79 -8.21
N MET A 42 4.07 15.01 -8.58
CA MET A 42 5.18 15.08 -7.64
C MET A 42 5.02 16.26 -6.66
N SER A 43 4.64 17.44 -7.17
CA SER A 43 4.36 18.61 -6.33
C SER A 43 3.25 18.31 -5.31
N TYR A 44 2.19 17.64 -5.72
CA TYR A 44 1.12 17.22 -4.82
C TYR A 44 1.60 16.22 -3.75
N GLY A 45 2.47 15.28 -4.12
CA GLY A 45 3.12 14.37 -3.16
C GLY A 45 3.98 15.10 -2.14
N LEU A 46 4.79 16.08 -2.59
CA LEU A 46 5.60 16.93 -1.72
C LEU A 46 4.74 17.77 -0.77
N LEU A 47 3.64 18.35 -1.25
CA LEU A 47 2.70 19.08 -0.40
C LEU A 47 2.13 18.22 0.71
N LYS A 48 1.70 16.98 0.42
CA LYS A 48 1.25 16.03 1.43
C LYS A 48 2.31 15.78 2.49
N LYS A 49 3.56 15.55 2.07
CA LYS A 49 4.66 15.24 2.95
C LYS A 49 5.05 16.43 3.82
N ILE A 50 5.40 17.56 3.20
CA ILE A 50 5.98 18.72 3.89
C ILE A 50 4.93 19.49 4.70
N LEU A 51 3.73 19.71 4.13
CA LEU A 51 2.72 20.57 4.79
C LEU A 51 1.86 19.81 5.80
N VAL A 52 1.66 18.51 5.60
CA VAL A 52 0.78 17.73 6.47
C VAL A 52 1.57 16.73 7.31
N ALA A 53 2.29 15.79 6.68
CA ALA A 53 2.94 14.71 7.40
C ALA A 53 4.02 15.22 8.36
N ASP A 54 4.95 16.05 7.90
CA ASP A 54 6.04 16.57 8.72
C ASP A 54 5.54 17.48 9.85
N ARG A 55 4.49 18.27 9.60
CA ARG A 55 3.90 19.14 10.63
C ARG A 55 3.16 18.35 11.71
N LEU A 56 2.37 17.37 11.31
CA LEU A 56 1.70 16.49 12.27
C LEU A 56 2.68 15.65 13.07
N ASN A 57 3.77 15.21 12.46
CA ASN A 57 4.78 14.40 13.12
C ASN A 57 5.40 15.08 14.35
N LEU A 58 5.61 16.40 14.27
CA LEU A 58 6.14 17.17 15.42
C LEU A 58 5.19 17.09 16.62
N PHE A 59 3.90 17.35 16.40
CA PHE A 59 2.87 17.25 17.44
C PHE A 59 2.75 15.82 18.02
N ILE A 60 2.70 14.83 17.12
CA ILE A 60 2.55 13.42 17.49
C ILE A 60 3.72 12.96 18.36
N LYS A 61 4.96 13.26 17.96
CA LYS A 61 6.15 12.91 18.73
C LYS A 61 6.11 13.57 20.12
N THR A 62 5.82 14.85 20.20
CA THR A 62 5.75 15.56 21.49
C THR A 62 4.77 14.90 22.44
N VAL A 63 3.57 14.53 21.94
CA VAL A 63 2.54 13.91 22.79
C VAL A 63 2.92 12.48 23.19
N PHE A 64 3.46 11.67 22.26
CA PHE A 64 3.78 10.26 22.55
C PHE A 64 5.08 10.09 23.34
N ASP A 65 6.05 11.00 23.18
CA ASP A 65 7.29 10.97 23.97
C ASP A 65 7.05 11.37 25.43
N HIS A 66 5.99 12.15 25.70
CA HIS A 66 5.63 12.66 27.03
C HIS A 66 4.16 12.37 27.36
N TYR A 67 3.68 11.18 27.02
CA TYR A 67 2.26 10.81 27.13
C TYR A 67 1.71 10.91 28.58
N GLU A 68 2.58 10.81 29.59
CA GLU A 68 2.22 10.92 31.00
C GLU A 68 1.77 12.35 31.39
N ASP A 69 2.21 13.36 30.66
CA ASP A 69 1.91 14.77 30.89
C ASP A 69 0.59 15.24 30.24
N TYR A 70 -0.04 14.37 29.44
CA TYR A 70 -1.21 14.74 28.64
C TYR A 70 -2.47 13.97 29.04
N ASP A 71 -3.61 14.64 28.95
CA ASP A 71 -4.92 14.01 29.15
C ASP A 71 -5.24 12.99 28.03
N GLY A 72 -6.04 11.98 28.36
CA GLY A 72 -6.48 10.93 27.44
C GLY A 72 -7.12 11.46 26.15
N LEU A 73 -7.78 12.62 26.20
CA LEU A 73 -8.33 13.26 25.00
C LEU A 73 -7.23 13.71 24.03
N VAL A 74 -6.15 14.31 24.54
CA VAL A 74 -5.02 14.76 23.73
C VAL A 74 -4.32 13.57 23.08
N ILE A 75 -4.15 12.48 23.84
CA ILE A 75 -3.57 11.23 23.33
C ILE A 75 -4.46 10.64 22.22
N ALA A 76 -5.78 10.64 22.40
CA ALA A 76 -6.72 10.15 21.36
C ALA A 76 -6.66 11.00 20.07
N VAL A 77 -6.56 12.33 20.20
CA VAL A 77 -6.37 13.24 19.06
C VAL A 77 -5.03 12.96 18.38
N ALA A 78 -3.95 12.77 19.15
CA ALA A 78 -2.64 12.43 18.60
C ALA A 78 -2.66 11.10 17.81
N ALA A 79 -3.42 10.09 18.27
CA ALA A 79 -3.58 8.83 17.57
C ALA A 79 -4.33 8.99 16.21
N VAL A 80 -5.36 9.85 16.16
CA VAL A 80 -6.03 10.21 14.91
C VAL A 80 -5.07 10.97 13.98
N CYS A 81 -4.33 11.95 14.51
CA CYS A 81 -3.31 12.69 13.75
C CYS A 81 -2.22 11.76 13.21
N TYR A 82 -1.80 10.76 13.97
CA TYR A 82 -0.84 9.74 13.53
C TYR A 82 -1.37 8.95 12.32
N THR A 83 -2.64 8.58 12.33
CA THR A 83 -3.27 7.88 11.19
C THR A 83 -3.26 8.74 9.92
N ILE A 84 -3.56 10.04 10.07
CA ILE A 84 -3.52 11.00 8.96
C ILE A 84 -2.07 11.20 8.48
N GLN A 85 -1.15 11.37 9.41
CA GLN A 85 0.27 11.57 9.12
C GLN A 85 0.84 10.39 8.32
N LEU A 86 0.61 9.16 8.78
CA LEU A 86 1.06 7.94 8.12
C LEU A 86 0.54 7.84 6.68
N TYR A 87 -0.75 8.16 6.48
CA TYR A 87 -1.34 8.16 5.14
C TYR A 87 -0.73 9.25 4.24
N MET A 88 -0.57 10.47 4.75
CA MET A 88 -0.06 11.58 3.96
C MET A 88 1.41 11.39 3.59
N ASP A 89 2.22 10.88 4.51
CA ASP A 89 3.62 10.57 4.28
C ASP A 89 3.77 9.48 3.22
N PHE A 90 3.14 8.34 3.44
CA PHE A 90 3.26 7.20 2.53
C PHE A 90 2.61 7.46 1.16
N SER A 91 1.38 8.00 1.12
CA SER A 91 0.76 8.33 -0.17
C SER A 91 1.50 9.46 -0.91
N GLY A 92 2.10 10.40 -0.18
CA GLY A 92 2.94 11.44 -0.77
C GLY A 92 4.17 10.87 -1.46
N THR A 93 4.87 9.94 -0.82
CA THR A 93 6.02 9.24 -1.41
C THR A 93 5.60 8.42 -2.65
N MET A 94 4.44 7.75 -2.60
CA MET A 94 3.89 7.06 -3.78
C MET A 94 3.59 8.03 -4.92
N ASP A 95 3.07 9.22 -4.63
CA ASP A 95 2.83 10.26 -5.64
C ASP A 95 4.12 10.75 -6.30
N LEU A 96 5.24 10.81 -5.56
CA LEU A 96 6.55 11.12 -6.13
C LEU A 96 7.01 10.04 -7.12
N ALA A 97 6.89 8.76 -6.73
CA ALA A 97 7.27 7.64 -7.59
C ALA A 97 6.42 7.58 -8.87
N VAL A 98 5.08 7.69 -8.72
CA VAL A 98 4.13 7.69 -9.86
C VAL A 98 4.36 8.89 -10.77
N GLY A 99 4.56 10.08 -10.17
CA GLY A 99 4.83 11.31 -10.92
C GLY A 99 6.14 11.24 -11.69
N ALA A 100 7.21 10.74 -11.06
CA ALA A 100 8.49 10.53 -11.71
C ALA A 100 8.39 9.55 -12.89
N GLY A 101 7.72 8.40 -12.70
CA GLY A 101 7.46 7.46 -13.79
C GLY A 101 6.69 8.11 -14.95
N ARG A 102 5.69 8.92 -14.64
CA ARG A 102 4.88 9.61 -15.65
C ARG A 102 5.67 10.62 -16.48
N ILE A 103 6.65 11.31 -15.88
CA ILE A 103 7.56 12.21 -16.63
C ILE A 103 8.23 11.45 -17.78
N PHE A 104 8.66 10.23 -17.52
CA PHE A 104 9.29 9.37 -18.53
C PHE A 104 8.28 8.60 -19.41
N GLY A 105 6.98 8.85 -19.25
CA GLY A 105 5.93 8.19 -20.02
C GLY A 105 5.52 6.81 -19.49
N PHE A 106 6.04 6.39 -18.34
CA PHE A 106 5.69 5.11 -17.70
C PHE A 106 4.42 5.22 -16.88
N GLN A 107 3.56 4.21 -16.99
CA GLN A 107 2.38 4.07 -16.15
C GLN A 107 2.70 3.15 -14.97
N ILE A 108 2.87 3.76 -13.80
CA ILE A 108 3.07 3.06 -12.54
C ILE A 108 1.70 2.87 -11.86
N PRO A 109 1.37 1.68 -11.32
CA PRO A 109 0.09 1.44 -10.67
C PRO A 109 -0.09 2.30 -9.42
N GLU A 110 -1.34 2.71 -9.17
CA GLU A 110 -1.71 3.45 -7.95
C GLU A 110 -1.66 2.54 -6.73
N ASN A 111 -1.14 3.06 -5.63
CA ASN A 111 -1.01 2.31 -4.37
C ASN A 111 -2.09 2.67 -3.34
N PHE A 112 -2.78 3.79 -3.53
CA PHE A 112 -3.85 4.26 -2.67
C PHE A 112 -5.05 4.76 -3.47
N GLN A 113 -6.26 4.35 -3.07
CA GLN A 113 -7.53 4.77 -3.67
C GLN A 113 -8.54 5.20 -2.61
N ARG A 114 -8.31 6.36 -1.98
CA ARG A 114 -9.19 6.95 -0.96
C ARG A 114 -9.58 5.92 0.14
N PRO A 115 -8.64 5.33 0.87
CA PRO A 115 -8.91 4.20 1.78
C PRO A 115 -9.88 4.56 2.92
N PHE A 116 -9.84 5.79 3.43
CA PHE A 116 -10.73 6.22 4.53
C PHE A 116 -12.20 6.40 4.13
N PHE A 117 -12.52 6.34 2.83
CA PHE A 117 -13.91 6.32 2.35
C PHE A 117 -14.47 4.91 2.15
N SER A 118 -13.79 3.90 2.67
CA SER A 118 -14.22 2.50 2.62
C SER A 118 -15.41 2.26 3.54
N ARG A 119 -16.34 1.42 3.10
CA ARG A 119 -17.54 1.03 3.87
C ARG A 119 -17.33 -0.24 4.70
N SER A 120 -16.22 -0.94 4.49
CA SER A 120 -15.87 -2.17 5.20
C SER A 120 -14.36 -2.32 5.34
N ILE A 121 -13.93 -3.13 6.32
CA ILE A 121 -12.50 -3.45 6.52
C ILE A 121 -11.87 -4.14 5.30
N PRO A 122 -12.51 -5.14 4.63
CA PRO A 122 -11.98 -5.70 3.40
C PRO A 122 -11.80 -4.67 2.29
N GLU A 123 -12.74 -3.73 2.13
CA GLU A 123 -12.65 -2.65 1.14
C GLU A 123 -11.51 -1.69 1.48
N PHE A 124 -11.28 -1.37 2.76
CA PHE A 124 -10.14 -0.57 3.20
C PHE A 124 -8.82 -1.18 2.71
N TRP A 125 -8.59 -2.46 2.93
CA TRP A 125 -7.36 -3.16 2.51
C TRP A 125 -7.23 -3.31 0.98
N GLN A 126 -8.32 -3.25 0.23
CA GLN A 126 -8.28 -3.18 -1.24
C GLN A 126 -7.87 -1.81 -1.78
N ARG A 127 -7.96 -0.77 -0.94
CA ARG A 127 -7.66 0.63 -1.29
C ARG A 127 -6.38 1.16 -0.63
N TRP A 128 -5.88 0.48 0.39
CA TRP A 128 -4.66 0.79 1.13
C TRP A 128 -3.53 -0.12 0.68
N HIS A 129 -2.40 0.48 0.28
CA HIS A 129 -1.17 -0.25 -0.13
C HIS A 129 -1.46 -1.39 -1.12
N ILE A 130 -2.15 -1.07 -2.21
CA ILE A 130 -2.75 -2.01 -3.17
C ILE A 130 -1.71 -2.97 -3.73
N SER A 131 -0.51 -2.47 -4.06
CA SER A 131 0.55 -3.29 -4.63
C SER A 131 1.05 -4.36 -3.67
N LEU A 132 1.19 -4.04 -2.37
CA LEU A 132 1.57 -5.00 -1.34
C LEU A 132 0.46 -6.04 -1.12
N GLY A 133 -0.80 -5.61 -1.02
CA GLY A 133 -1.95 -6.51 -0.88
C GLY A 133 -2.04 -7.51 -2.04
N THR A 134 -1.81 -7.04 -3.27
CA THR A 134 -1.78 -7.89 -4.46
C THR A 134 -0.58 -8.84 -4.43
N TRP A 135 0.59 -8.37 -4.01
CA TRP A 135 1.79 -9.19 -3.88
C TRP A 135 1.58 -10.33 -2.86
N PHE A 136 1.06 -10.03 -1.67
CA PHE A 136 0.74 -11.02 -0.65
C PHE A 136 -0.27 -12.06 -1.16
N LYS A 137 -1.29 -11.61 -1.86
CA LYS A 137 -2.31 -12.49 -2.44
C LYS A 137 -1.72 -13.50 -3.40
N ASP A 138 -0.82 -13.05 -4.30
CA ASP A 138 -0.31 -13.89 -5.38
C ASP A 138 0.87 -14.76 -4.96
N TYR A 139 1.76 -14.25 -4.10
CA TYR A 139 2.99 -14.96 -3.73
C TYR A 139 2.91 -15.72 -2.42
N ILE A 140 1.97 -15.37 -1.55
CA ILE A 140 1.81 -16.04 -0.26
C ILE A 140 0.47 -16.73 -0.16
N PHE A 141 -0.62 -15.99 -0.29
CA PHE A 141 -1.96 -16.55 -0.06
C PHE A 141 -2.30 -17.69 -1.03
N TYR A 142 -2.17 -17.48 -2.34
CA TYR A 142 -2.49 -18.52 -3.31
C TYR A 142 -1.57 -19.74 -3.23
N PRO A 143 -0.22 -19.61 -3.20
CA PRO A 143 0.65 -20.78 -3.04
C PRO A 143 0.38 -21.55 -1.75
N MET A 144 0.15 -20.86 -0.63
CA MET A 144 -0.19 -21.51 0.64
C MET A 144 -1.54 -22.24 0.57
N SER A 145 -2.59 -21.57 0.06
CA SER A 145 -3.92 -22.18 -0.05
C SER A 145 -3.96 -23.40 -0.99
N MET A 146 -3.05 -23.44 -1.97
CA MET A 146 -2.92 -24.59 -2.87
C MET A 146 -2.00 -25.69 -2.33
N SER A 147 -1.28 -25.45 -1.24
CA SER A 147 -0.35 -26.41 -0.66
C SER A 147 -1.06 -27.69 -0.15
N LYS A 148 -0.39 -28.84 -0.29
CA LYS A 148 -0.93 -30.14 0.16
C LYS A 148 -1.37 -30.16 1.64
N PRO A 149 -0.59 -29.58 2.60
CA PRO A 149 -0.98 -29.61 4.01
C PRO A 149 -2.24 -28.78 4.25
N LEU A 150 -2.34 -27.59 3.63
CA LEU A 150 -3.50 -26.72 3.84
C LEU A 150 -4.76 -27.27 3.17
N LYS A 151 -4.67 -27.91 2.00
CA LYS A 151 -5.77 -28.66 1.37
C LYS A 151 -6.28 -29.80 2.25
N LYS A 152 -5.37 -30.58 2.90
CA LYS A 152 -5.76 -31.63 3.85
C LYS A 152 -6.49 -31.05 5.06
N LEU A 153 -5.98 -29.94 5.61
CA LEU A 153 -6.61 -29.25 6.75
C LEU A 153 -8.00 -28.71 6.37
N THR A 154 -8.12 -28.06 5.21
CA THR A 154 -9.39 -27.56 4.67
C THR A 154 -10.41 -28.68 4.49
N THR A 155 -9.98 -29.82 3.94
CA THR A 155 -10.85 -31.00 3.76
C THR A 155 -11.30 -31.55 5.11
N LYS A 156 -10.41 -31.63 6.12
CA LYS A 156 -10.73 -32.06 7.47
C LYS A 156 -11.67 -31.08 8.18
N ALA A 157 -11.44 -29.78 8.06
CA ALA A 157 -12.30 -28.75 8.59
C ALA A 157 -13.69 -28.76 7.93
N ARG A 158 -13.74 -28.94 6.60
CA ARG A 158 -15.00 -29.07 5.84
C ARG A 158 -15.86 -30.26 6.31
N LYS A 159 -15.22 -31.41 6.64
CA LYS A 159 -15.92 -32.58 7.15
C LYS A 159 -16.48 -32.38 8.58
N ARG A 160 -15.80 -31.56 9.42
CA ARG A 160 -16.20 -31.31 10.81
C ARG A 160 -17.13 -30.13 11.00
N LEU A 161 -16.90 -29.02 10.26
CA LEU A 161 -17.56 -27.74 10.46
C LEU A 161 -18.54 -27.36 9.33
N GLY A 162 -18.62 -28.21 8.28
CA GLY A 162 -19.48 -27.97 7.12
C GLY A 162 -18.75 -27.33 5.92
N SER A 163 -19.42 -27.34 4.77
CA SER A 163 -18.82 -26.94 3.48
C SER A 163 -18.43 -25.45 3.41
N HIS A 164 -19.09 -24.60 4.19
CA HIS A 164 -18.86 -23.15 4.20
C HIS A 164 -17.60 -22.76 4.98
N TYR A 165 -17.30 -23.44 6.10
CA TYR A 165 -16.22 -23.08 7.02
C TYR A 165 -14.84 -23.61 6.61
N GLY A 166 -14.76 -24.65 5.80
CA GLY A 166 -13.48 -25.22 5.37
C GLY A 166 -12.57 -24.23 4.63
N PRO A 167 -13.05 -23.52 3.59
CA PRO A 167 -12.28 -22.50 2.90
C PRO A 167 -11.91 -21.30 3.79
N LEU A 168 -12.80 -20.91 4.72
CA LEU A 168 -12.54 -19.81 5.67
C LEU A 168 -11.37 -20.14 6.60
N VAL A 169 -11.28 -21.37 7.13
CA VAL A 169 -10.15 -21.78 7.98
C VAL A 169 -8.82 -21.69 7.23
N ALA A 170 -8.76 -22.16 5.99
CA ALA A 170 -7.54 -22.08 5.19
C ALA A 170 -7.17 -20.63 4.88
N GLY A 171 -8.15 -19.81 4.51
CA GLY A 171 -7.96 -18.38 4.27
C GLY A 171 -7.48 -17.64 5.51
N SER A 172 -8.06 -17.92 6.67
CA SER A 172 -7.66 -17.30 7.94
C SER A 172 -6.24 -17.67 8.33
N ILE A 173 -5.82 -18.93 8.16
CA ILE A 173 -4.44 -19.37 8.45
C ILE A 173 -3.46 -18.67 7.50
N ALA A 174 -3.77 -18.61 6.20
CA ALA A 174 -2.92 -17.93 5.23
C ALA A 174 -2.80 -16.43 5.54
N LEU A 175 -3.90 -15.78 5.91
CA LEU A 175 -3.89 -14.38 6.35
C LEU A 175 -3.07 -14.19 7.63
N PHE A 176 -3.25 -15.04 8.63
CA PHE A 176 -2.49 -14.98 9.88
C PHE A 176 -0.99 -15.13 9.66
N CYS A 177 -0.56 -16.03 8.77
CA CYS A 177 0.86 -16.18 8.42
C CYS A 177 1.44 -14.98 7.67
N VAL A 178 0.60 -14.21 6.98
CA VAL A 178 1.02 -12.97 6.28
C VAL A 178 1.21 -11.82 7.26
N TRP A 179 0.36 -11.74 8.27
CA TRP A 179 0.37 -10.68 9.29
C TRP A 179 1.28 -11.01 10.48
#